data_0019d77937e2d86441c4398a68ebcbba
#
_entry.id   0019d77937e2d86441c4398a68ebcbba
#
_cell.length_a   1.000
_cell.length_b   1.000
_cell.length_c   1.000
_cell.angle_alpha   90.00
_cell.angle_beta   90.00
_cell.angle_gamma   90.00
#
_symmetry.space_group_name_H-M   'P 1'
#
loop_
_entity.id
_entity.type
_entity.pdbx_description
1 polymer ?
#
loop_
_entity_poly.entity_id
_entity_poly.type
_entity_poly.pdbx_seq_one_letter_code
_entity_poly.pdbx_strand_id
1 'polypeptide(L)'
;ELKGVAAENIQARVRGVFLMAYSNQLGNLMICTGNKSENSVGYFTLWDNCGGMSIIGDLYKTEIFDLCYWINENYGEIIPLEIITKIPSAELAPNMEDEKSLMPYPYLDAILKQELEWEYFSIEEQKEIQALIDEVDPKEHARMLKLLDRAEFKRQQSAPIIRIHPRAFGNGRKIPIVHKC
;
A
#
# COMPACT_ATOMS: atom_id res chain seq x y z
N GLU A 1 -11.84 19.67 20.79
CA GLU A 1 -12.31 18.89 19.63
C GLU A 1 -11.12 18.65 18.68
N LEU A 2 -10.83 17.37 18.34
CA LEU A 2 -9.80 17.02 17.37
C LEU A 2 -10.30 17.31 15.95
N LYS A 3 -9.40 17.82 15.07
CA LYS A 3 -9.72 18.13 13.67
C LYS A 3 -8.62 17.64 12.73
N GLY A 4 -8.97 17.47 11.44
CA GLY A 4 -8.06 17.06 10.38
C GLY A 4 -7.36 15.74 10.69
N VAL A 5 -6.09 15.62 10.33
CA VAL A 5 -5.27 14.40 10.46
C VAL A 5 -5.29 13.80 11.88
N ALA A 6 -5.41 14.63 12.94
CA ALA A 6 -5.52 14.11 14.30
C ALA A 6 -6.83 13.34 14.54
N ALA A 7 -7.95 13.86 14.02
CA ALA A 7 -9.26 13.21 14.11
C ALA A 7 -9.33 11.96 13.23
N GLU A 8 -8.73 11.98 12.06
CA GLU A 8 -8.62 10.83 11.14
C GLU A 8 -7.81 9.71 11.77
N ASN A 9 -6.61 10.03 12.23
CA ASN A 9 -5.70 9.04 12.81
C ASN A 9 -6.20 8.41 14.11
N ILE A 10 -7.00 9.10 14.93
CA ILE A 10 -7.58 8.48 16.12
C ILE A 10 -8.58 7.39 15.76
N GLN A 11 -9.38 7.60 14.71
CA GLN A 11 -10.35 6.59 14.24
C GLN A 11 -9.64 5.30 13.83
N ALA A 12 -8.59 5.42 13.00
CA ALA A 12 -7.79 4.29 12.54
C ALA A 12 -7.18 3.52 13.73
N ARG A 13 -6.57 4.24 14.69
CA ARG A 13 -5.94 3.62 15.88
C ARG A 13 -6.95 2.93 16.79
N VAL A 14 -8.10 3.54 17.04
CA VAL A 14 -9.16 2.92 17.86
C VAL A 14 -9.65 1.64 17.21
N ARG A 15 -9.84 1.62 15.90
CA ARG A 15 -10.19 0.40 15.15
C ARG A 15 -9.14 -0.70 15.34
N GLY A 16 -7.85 -0.37 15.23
CA GLY A 16 -6.76 -1.30 15.48
C GLY A 16 -6.78 -1.88 16.90
N VAL A 17 -7.03 -1.04 17.92
CA VAL A 17 -7.14 -1.49 19.32
C VAL A 17 -8.28 -2.51 19.49
N PHE A 18 -9.47 -2.24 18.93
CA PHE A 18 -10.59 -3.17 19.01
C PHE A 18 -10.30 -4.49 18.30
N LEU A 19 -9.74 -4.44 17.08
CA LEU A 19 -9.40 -5.64 16.33
C LEU A 19 -8.37 -6.51 17.06
N MET A 20 -7.36 -5.90 17.67
CA MET A 20 -6.38 -6.64 18.48
C MET A 20 -6.98 -7.22 19.76
N ALA A 21 -7.91 -6.54 20.41
CA ALA A 21 -8.62 -7.08 21.57
C ALA A 21 -9.44 -8.32 21.19
N TYR A 22 -10.18 -8.28 20.07
CA TYR A 22 -10.91 -9.45 19.55
C TYR A 22 -9.96 -10.57 19.13
N SER A 23 -8.85 -10.26 18.48
CA SER A 23 -7.81 -11.24 18.13
C SER A 23 -7.35 -12.01 19.38
N ASN A 24 -7.05 -11.30 20.46
CA ASN A 24 -6.63 -11.91 21.71
C ASN A 24 -7.76 -12.74 22.37
N GLN A 25 -8.97 -12.22 22.39
CA GLN A 25 -10.11 -12.90 23.03
C GLN A 25 -10.50 -14.19 22.30
N LEU A 26 -10.43 -14.19 20.96
CA LEU A 26 -10.88 -15.31 20.13
C LEU A 26 -9.74 -16.26 19.74
N GLY A 27 -8.49 -15.93 20.06
CA GLY A 27 -7.32 -16.69 19.65
C GLY A 27 -7.08 -16.66 18.14
N ASN A 28 -7.55 -15.63 17.45
CA ASN A 28 -7.44 -15.46 16.01
C ASN A 28 -6.22 -14.59 15.64
N LEU A 29 -5.64 -14.84 14.47
CA LEU A 29 -4.60 -13.99 13.91
C LEU A 29 -5.24 -12.79 13.19
N MET A 30 -4.91 -11.58 13.60
CA MET A 30 -5.31 -10.38 12.87
C MET A 30 -4.53 -10.27 11.56
N ILE A 31 -5.24 -10.16 10.45
CA ILE A 31 -4.67 -9.96 9.12
C ILE A 31 -4.64 -8.46 8.78
N CYS A 32 -3.48 -8.00 8.35
CA CYS A 32 -3.29 -6.65 7.83
C CYS A 32 -3.58 -6.63 6.34
N THR A 33 -4.33 -5.62 5.88
CA THR A 33 -4.78 -5.47 4.49
C THR A 33 -4.05 -4.41 3.70
N GLY A 34 -3.01 -3.78 4.27
CA GLY A 34 -2.16 -2.85 3.55
C GLY A 34 -1.42 -3.52 2.39
N ASN A 35 -1.31 -2.85 1.25
CA ASN A 35 -0.63 -3.34 0.05
C ASN A 35 0.76 -2.68 -0.12
N LYS A 36 1.52 -3.13 -1.14
CA LYS A 36 2.88 -2.65 -1.40
C LYS A 36 2.91 -1.17 -1.80
N SER A 37 1.95 -0.70 -2.59
CA SER A 37 1.86 0.71 -2.99
C SER A 37 1.64 1.62 -1.79
N GLU A 38 0.67 1.31 -0.94
CA GLU A 38 0.39 2.04 0.30
C GLU A 38 1.56 2.00 1.27
N ASN A 39 2.15 0.81 1.47
CA ASN A 39 3.31 0.62 2.34
C ASN A 39 4.54 1.39 1.83
N SER A 40 4.71 1.49 0.52
CA SER A 40 5.83 2.20 -0.10
C SER A 40 5.83 3.67 0.28
N VAL A 41 4.72 4.36 0.06
CA VAL A 41 4.60 5.80 0.30
C VAL A 41 4.16 6.15 1.73
N GLY A 42 3.93 5.12 2.56
CA GLY A 42 3.47 5.29 3.95
C GLY A 42 2.04 5.80 4.07
N TYR A 43 1.19 5.47 3.10
CA TYR A 43 -0.22 5.85 3.10
C TYR A 43 -1.03 4.93 4.04
N PHE A 44 -0.69 5.01 5.30
CA PHE A 44 -1.36 4.34 6.40
C PHE A 44 -1.05 5.05 7.72
N THR A 45 -1.89 4.83 8.70
CA THR A 45 -1.70 5.40 10.05
C THR A 45 -0.80 4.47 10.89
N LEU A 46 0.18 5.05 11.58
CA LEU A 46 0.95 4.33 12.61
C LEU A 46 -0.01 3.71 13.63
N TRP A 47 0.27 2.47 14.05
CA TRP A 47 -0.52 1.65 14.99
C TRP A 47 -1.83 1.11 14.43
N ASP A 48 -2.14 1.36 13.15
CA ASP A 48 -3.30 0.77 12.46
C ASP A 48 -2.87 -0.36 11.50
N ASN A 49 -1.78 -0.15 10.75
CA ASN A 49 -1.20 -1.18 9.87
C ASN A 49 -0.40 -2.22 10.68
N CYS A 50 -1.04 -2.82 11.67
CA CYS A 50 -0.48 -3.82 12.56
C CYS A 50 -1.25 -5.15 12.43
N GLY A 51 -0.67 -6.22 12.92
CA GLY A 51 -1.30 -7.53 12.89
C GLY A 51 -0.27 -8.64 12.93
N GLY A 52 -0.73 -9.88 12.83
CA GLY A 52 0.14 -11.04 12.80
C GLY A 52 0.76 -11.31 11.42
N MET A 53 0.07 -10.88 10.33
CA MET A 53 0.51 -11.12 8.97
C MET A 53 -0.13 -10.13 7.99
N SER A 54 0.61 -9.74 6.96
CA SER A 54 0.12 -8.97 5.80
C SER A 54 0.18 -9.85 4.54
N ILE A 55 -0.99 -10.34 4.11
CA ILE A 55 -1.08 -11.32 3.00
C ILE A 55 -0.79 -10.65 1.66
N ILE A 56 -1.33 -9.46 1.44
CA ILE A 56 -1.20 -8.69 0.19
C ILE A 56 -0.14 -7.56 0.29
N GLY A 57 0.66 -7.57 1.35
CA GLY A 57 1.61 -6.49 1.63
C GLY A 57 2.74 -6.32 0.63
N ASP A 58 2.97 -7.31 -0.23
CA ASP A 58 3.97 -7.28 -1.31
C ASP A 58 3.35 -7.22 -2.71
N LEU A 59 2.03 -7.08 -2.83
CA LEU A 59 1.34 -6.83 -4.10
C LEU A 59 1.13 -5.33 -4.30
N TYR A 60 1.41 -4.85 -5.51
CA TYR A 60 1.04 -3.50 -5.91
C TYR A 60 -0.49 -3.37 -6.05
N LYS A 61 -1.01 -2.15 -5.94
CA LYS A 61 -2.47 -1.92 -6.00
C LYS A 61 -3.06 -2.36 -7.33
N THR A 62 -2.38 -2.11 -8.44
CA THR A 62 -2.78 -2.58 -9.77
C THR A 62 -2.87 -4.10 -9.84
N GLU A 63 -1.89 -4.80 -9.29
CA GLU A 63 -1.86 -6.27 -9.26
C GLU A 63 -2.99 -6.86 -8.40
N ILE A 64 -3.41 -6.15 -7.35
CA ILE A 64 -4.57 -6.58 -6.54
C ILE A 64 -5.86 -6.49 -7.36
N PHE A 65 -6.04 -5.45 -8.17
CA PHE A 65 -7.20 -5.37 -9.07
C PHE A 65 -7.18 -6.50 -10.09
N ASP A 66 -6.04 -6.76 -10.73
CA ASP A 66 -5.88 -7.85 -11.68
C ASP A 66 -6.17 -9.21 -11.03
N LEU A 67 -5.67 -9.42 -9.81
CA LEU A 67 -5.93 -10.63 -9.03
C LEU A 67 -7.43 -10.78 -8.72
N CYS A 68 -8.13 -9.70 -8.35
CA CYS A 68 -9.56 -9.75 -8.08
C CYS A 68 -10.37 -10.13 -9.33
N TYR A 69 -10.04 -9.55 -10.49
CA TYR A 69 -10.66 -9.92 -11.75
C TYR A 69 -10.38 -11.37 -12.12
N TRP A 70 -9.11 -11.81 -11.99
CA TRP A 70 -8.72 -13.19 -12.25
C TRP A 70 -9.47 -14.19 -11.34
N ILE A 71 -9.64 -13.88 -10.06
CA ILE A 71 -10.41 -14.72 -9.12
C ILE A 71 -11.85 -14.86 -9.63
N ASN A 72 -12.49 -13.75 -9.99
CA ASN A 72 -13.87 -13.77 -10.44
C ASN A 72 -14.05 -14.53 -11.77
N GLU A 73 -13.10 -14.42 -12.68
CA GLU A 73 -13.11 -15.17 -13.96
C GLU A 73 -12.97 -16.68 -13.75
N ASN A 74 -12.13 -17.11 -12.80
CA ASN A 74 -11.82 -18.53 -12.63
C ASN A 74 -12.71 -19.26 -11.61
N TYR A 75 -13.28 -18.54 -10.66
CA TYR A 75 -14.06 -19.13 -9.55
C TYR A 75 -15.50 -18.62 -9.46
N GLY A 76 -15.95 -17.79 -10.41
CA GLY A 76 -17.22 -17.06 -10.34
C GLY A 76 -17.12 -15.78 -9.53
N GLU A 77 -18.16 -14.96 -9.52
CA GLU A 77 -18.17 -13.65 -8.84
C GLU A 77 -18.14 -13.81 -7.31
N ILE A 78 -16.95 -14.14 -6.77
CA ILE A 78 -16.69 -14.24 -5.33
C ILE A 78 -16.50 -12.84 -4.74
N ILE A 79 -15.84 -11.95 -5.48
CA ILE A 79 -15.59 -10.57 -5.07
C ILE A 79 -16.60 -9.68 -5.83
N PRO A 80 -17.57 -9.04 -5.13
CA PRO A 80 -18.54 -8.17 -5.80
C PRO A 80 -17.85 -7.10 -6.64
N LEU A 81 -18.33 -6.90 -7.87
CA LEU A 81 -17.74 -5.93 -8.80
C LEU A 81 -17.69 -4.52 -8.22
N GLU A 82 -18.70 -4.15 -7.43
CA GLU A 82 -18.75 -2.88 -6.72
C GLU A 82 -17.54 -2.63 -5.80
N ILE A 83 -16.97 -3.69 -5.21
CA ILE A 83 -15.76 -3.58 -4.37
C ILE A 83 -14.53 -3.31 -5.24
N ILE A 84 -14.44 -3.97 -6.40
CA ILE A 84 -13.30 -3.83 -7.31
C ILE A 84 -13.31 -2.45 -7.97
N THR A 85 -14.49 -1.96 -8.34
CA THR A 85 -14.65 -0.68 -9.06
C THR A 85 -14.78 0.54 -8.14
N LYS A 86 -14.91 0.31 -6.82
CA LYS A 86 -14.97 1.40 -5.84
C LYS A 86 -13.68 2.20 -5.86
N ILE A 87 -13.81 3.53 -5.91
CA ILE A 87 -12.66 4.44 -5.82
C ILE A 87 -11.93 4.20 -4.49
N PRO A 88 -10.62 3.91 -4.52
CA PRO A 88 -9.84 3.70 -3.32
C PRO A 88 -9.87 4.91 -2.38
N SER A 89 -10.14 4.65 -1.10
CA SER A 89 -10.23 5.68 -0.08
C SER A 89 -9.93 5.10 1.30
N ALA A 90 -9.23 5.85 2.12
CA ALA A 90 -9.03 5.52 3.54
C ALA A 90 -10.31 5.66 4.38
N GLU A 91 -11.37 6.30 3.86
CA GLU A 91 -12.68 6.50 4.50
C GLU A 91 -12.63 7.13 5.91
N LEU A 92 -11.62 7.96 6.14
CA LEU A 92 -11.44 8.64 7.43
C LEU A 92 -12.08 10.04 7.46
N ALA A 93 -12.42 10.57 6.28
CA ALA A 93 -13.12 11.85 6.10
C ALA A 93 -14.07 11.77 4.89
N PRO A 94 -15.12 12.62 4.83
CA PRO A 94 -16.02 12.70 3.69
C PRO A 94 -15.27 13.05 2.39
N ASN A 95 -15.64 12.39 1.29
CA ASN A 95 -15.07 12.61 -0.06
C ASN A 95 -13.54 12.43 -0.15
N MET A 96 -12.97 11.61 0.74
CA MET A 96 -11.56 11.24 0.68
C MET A 96 -11.35 10.23 -0.46
N GLU A 97 -10.35 10.48 -1.27
CA GLU A 97 -9.89 9.60 -2.34
C GLU A 97 -8.38 9.51 -2.29
N ASP A 98 -7.82 8.31 -2.40
CA ASP A 98 -6.38 8.09 -2.32
C ASP A 98 -5.63 8.86 -3.40
N GLU A 99 -6.14 8.87 -4.63
CA GLU A 99 -5.53 9.52 -5.79
C GLU A 99 -5.42 11.04 -5.65
N LYS A 100 -6.29 11.67 -4.88
CA LYS A 100 -6.17 13.12 -4.57
C LYS A 100 -5.00 13.42 -3.63
N SER A 101 -4.64 12.46 -2.81
CA SER A 101 -3.52 12.60 -1.86
C SER A 101 -2.20 12.11 -2.44
N LEU A 102 -2.26 11.12 -3.33
CA LEU A 102 -1.12 10.48 -3.98
C LEU A 102 -1.07 10.88 -5.46
N MET A 103 -1.43 9.97 -6.32
CA MET A 103 -1.65 10.03 -7.76
C MET A 103 -2.39 8.77 -8.17
N PRO A 104 -2.89 8.65 -9.43
CA PRO A 104 -3.48 7.40 -9.89
C PRO A 104 -2.50 6.22 -9.75
N TYR A 105 -3.02 5.10 -9.23
CA TYR A 105 -2.20 3.94 -8.90
C TYR A 105 -1.37 3.37 -10.05
N PRO A 106 -1.82 3.35 -11.33
CA PRO A 106 -0.95 2.88 -12.43
C PRO A 106 0.37 3.64 -12.52
N TYR A 107 0.35 4.95 -12.34
CA TYR A 107 1.55 5.79 -12.36
C TYR A 107 2.40 5.62 -11.10
N LEU A 108 1.75 5.57 -9.93
CA LEU A 108 2.43 5.33 -8.66
C LEU A 108 3.17 3.99 -8.70
N ASP A 109 2.49 2.93 -9.10
CA ASP A 109 3.07 1.58 -9.14
C ASP A 109 4.21 1.49 -10.17
N ALA A 110 4.11 2.19 -11.30
CA ALA A 110 5.20 2.28 -12.27
C ALA A 110 6.45 2.92 -11.67
N ILE A 111 6.32 4.05 -10.96
CA ILE A 111 7.43 4.71 -10.26
C ILE A 111 8.04 3.77 -9.21
N LEU A 112 7.21 3.10 -8.43
CA LEU A 112 7.66 2.19 -7.38
C LEU A 112 8.37 0.95 -7.96
N LYS A 113 7.86 0.38 -9.04
CA LYS A 113 8.48 -0.74 -9.75
C LYS A 113 9.86 -0.33 -10.29
N GLN A 114 9.98 0.86 -10.86
CA GLN A 114 11.27 1.39 -11.32
C GLN A 114 12.27 1.53 -10.16
N GLU A 115 11.87 2.13 -9.05
CA GLU A 115 12.76 2.40 -7.93
C GLU A 115 13.14 1.13 -7.14
N LEU A 116 12.21 0.20 -6.99
CA LEU A 116 12.40 -0.95 -6.12
C LEU A 116 12.93 -2.18 -6.85
N GLU A 117 12.52 -2.40 -8.10
CA GLU A 117 12.63 -3.73 -8.73
C GLU A 117 13.03 -3.67 -10.21
N TRP A 118 13.50 -2.54 -10.71
CA TRP A 118 13.79 -2.33 -12.13
C TRP A 118 14.59 -3.47 -12.80
N GLU A 119 15.61 -3.96 -12.12
CA GLU A 119 16.49 -5.01 -12.63
C GLU A 119 15.84 -6.38 -12.80
N TYR A 120 14.64 -6.57 -12.26
CA TYR A 120 13.92 -7.85 -12.33
C TYR A 120 12.87 -7.89 -13.43
N PHE A 121 12.60 -6.78 -14.09
CA PHE A 121 11.67 -6.70 -15.22
C PHE A 121 12.36 -6.98 -16.55
N SER A 122 11.66 -7.63 -17.47
CA SER A 122 12.08 -7.78 -18.86
C SER A 122 12.19 -6.43 -19.56
N ILE A 123 12.88 -6.40 -20.70
CA ILE A 123 13.02 -5.17 -21.49
C ILE A 123 11.66 -4.64 -21.96
N GLU A 124 10.75 -5.51 -22.28
CA GLU A 124 9.39 -5.18 -22.69
C GLU A 124 8.61 -4.52 -21.53
N GLU A 125 8.61 -5.15 -20.36
CA GLU A 125 7.98 -4.58 -19.15
C GLU A 125 8.61 -3.25 -18.74
N GLN A 126 9.93 -3.13 -18.82
CA GLN A 126 10.64 -1.86 -18.57
C GLN A 126 10.17 -0.73 -19.49
N LYS A 127 9.92 -1.03 -20.77
CA LYS A 127 9.39 -0.04 -21.70
C LYS A 127 7.96 0.39 -21.34
N GLU A 128 7.11 -0.55 -20.95
CA GLU A 128 5.74 -0.26 -20.51
C GLU A 128 5.74 0.60 -19.23
N ILE A 129 6.55 0.22 -18.25
CA ILE A 129 6.72 0.99 -17.00
C ILE A 129 7.24 2.41 -17.32
N GLN A 130 8.26 2.52 -18.18
CA GLN A 130 8.84 3.81 -18.53
C GLN A 130 7.82 4.70 -19.26
N ALA A 131 7.01 4.15 -20.15
CA ALA A 131 5.97 4.90 -20.86
C ALA A 131 4.97 5.56 -19.88
N LEU A 132 4.57 4.85 -18.82
CA LEU A 132 3.73 5.43 -17.77
C LEU A 132 4.44 6.54 -16.99
N ILE A 133 5.72 6.34 -16.67
CA ILE A 133 6.51 7.33 -15.92
C ILE A 133 6.70 8.60 -16.74
N ASP A 134 6.89 8.49 -18.05
CA ASP A 134 7.09 9.64 -18.95
C ASP A 134 5.87 10.57 -19.02
N GLU A 135 4.68 10.08 -18.65
CA GLU A 135 3.46 10.90 -18.53
C GLU A 135 3.36 11.67 -17.20
N VAL A 136 4.20 11.35 -16.22
CA VAL A 136 4.12 11.92 -14.87
C VAL A 136 4.92 13.24 -14.81
N ASP A 137 4.32 14.27 -14.17
CA ASP A 137 5.04 15.51 -13.86
C ASP A 137 6.29 15.21 -13.01
N PRO A 138 7.48 15.72 -13.38
CA PRO A 138 8.72 15.43 -12.66
C PRO A 138 8.70 15.84 -11.17
N LYS A 139 7.88 16.82 -10.78
CA LYS A 139 7.74 17.24 -9.38
C LYS A 139 6.93 16.21 -8.60
N GLU A 140 5.87 15.67 -9.22
CA GLU A 140 5.07 14.60 -8.61
C GLU A 140 5.89 13.31 -8.49
N HIS A 141 6.65 12.94 -9.51
CA HIS A 141 7.60 11.82 -9.43
C HIS A 141 8.56 11.99 -8.25
N ALA A 142 9.25 13.13 -8.16
CA ALA A 142 10.15 13.41 -7.04
C ALA A 142 9.44 13.43 -5.69
N ARG A 143 8.16 13.84 -5.64
CA ARG A 143 7.34 13.80 -4.43
C ARG A 143 7.10 12.37 -3.97
N MET A 144 6.77 11.44 -4.89
CA MET A 144 6.56 10.02 -4.55
C MET A 144 7.84 9.37 -4.02
N LEU A 145 8.99 9.63 -4.62
CA LEU A 145 10.26 9.11 -4.12
C LEU A 145 10.59 9.62 -2.71
N LYS A 146 10.31 10.90 -2.42
CA LYS A 146 10.46 11.44 -1.06
C LYS A 146 9.51 10.78 -0.05
N LEU A 147 8.27 10.44 -0.46
CA LEU A 147 7.36 9.70 0.40
C LEU A 147 7.88 8.29 0.67
N LEU A 148 8.38 7.60 -0.35
CA LEU A 148 8.99 6.28 -0.23
C LEU A 148 10.11 6.27 0.83
N ASP A 149 11.03 7.22 0.74
CA ASP A 149 12.13 7.32 1.68
C ASP A 149 11.65 7.65 3.11
N ARG A 150 10.79 8.65 3.23
CA ARG A 150 10.28 9.10 4.53
C ARG A 150 9.41 8.07 5.23
N ALA A 151 8.82 7.14 4.52
CA ALA A 151 7.92 6.14 5.08
C ALA A 151 8.63 4.99 5.83
N GLU A 152 9.96 4.90 5.80
CA GLU A 152 10.69 3.79 6.41
C GLU A 152 10.35 3.59 7.89
N PHE A 153 10.26 4.67 8.68
CA PHE A 153 9.90 4.56 10.09
C PHE A 153 8.51 3.96 10.33
N LYS A 154 7.58 4.18 9.38
CA LYS A 154 6.26 3.56 9.42
C LYS A 154 6.33 2.07 9.12
N ARG A 155 7.10 1.70 8.10
CA ARG A 155 7.29 0.30 7.68
C ARG A 155 7.91 -0.59 8.77
N GLN A 156 8.72 -0.02 9.66
CA GLN A 156 9.31 -0.77 10.77
C GLN A 156 8.27 -1.30 11.79
N GLN A 157 7.04 -0.80 11.73
CA GLN A 157 5.94 -1.24 12.59
C GLN A 157 4.92 -2.12 11.85
N SER A 158 5.14 -2.37 10.58
CA SER A 158 4.22 -3.16 9.75
C SER A 158 4.27 -4.64 10.13
N ALA A 159 3.15 -5.32 9.94
CA ALA A 159 3.05 -6.77 10.10
C ALA A 159 4.03 -7.49 9.15
N PRO A 160 4.48 -8.71 9.50
CA PRO A 160 5.26 -9.53 8.59
C PRO A 160 4.55 -9.73 7.25
N ILE A 161 5.27 -9.54 6.15
CA ILE A 161 4.73 -9.57 4.79
C ILE A 161 5.04 -10.93 4.15
N ILE A 162 4.06 -11.53 3.47
CA ILE A 162 4.30 -12.67 2.58
C ILE A 162 5.01 -12.14 1.35
N ARG A 163 6.26 -12.58 1.16
CA ARG A 163 7.09 -12.16 0.03
C ARG A 163 6.67 -12.86 -1.25
N ILE A 164 6.38 -12.08 -2.28
CA ILE A 164 6.03 -12.50 -3.64
C ILE A 164 7.07 -11.95 -4.63
N HIS A 165 7.37 -10.66 -4.51
CA HIS A 165 8.32 -9.96 -5.35
C HIS A 165 9.78 -10.11 -4.86
N PRO A 166 10.76 -9.85 -5.73
CA PRO A 166 12.19 -9.90 -5.39
C PRO A 166 12.56 -8.99 -4.20
N ARG A 167 11.91 -7.83 -4.08
CA ARG A 167 12.16 -6.84 -3.01
C ARG A 167 10.89 -6.52 -2.21
N ALA A 168 10.54 -7.41 -1.28
CA ALA A 168 9.52 -7.12 -0.27
C ALA A 168 10.06 -6.22 0.85
N PHE A 169 9.21 -5.36 1.42
CA PHE A 169 9.60 -4.62 2.63
C PHE A 169 9.81 -5.57 3.82
N GLY A 170 10.71 -5.17 4.71
CA GLY A 170 11.09 -5.98 5.88
C GLY A 170 12.19 -7.00 5.59
N ASN A 171 12.06 -7.88 4.61
CA ASN A 171 13.04 -8.92 4.29
C ASN A 171 13.89 -8.62 3.05
N GLY A 172 13.37 -7.90 2.08
CA GLY A 172 14.04 -7.60 0.81
C GLY A 172 14.63 -6.19 0.72
N ARG A 173 14.05 -5.24 1.46
CA ARG A 173 14.50 -3.85 1.51
C ARG A 173 14.43 -3.32 2.93
N LYS A 174 15.58 -2.88 3.44
CA LYS A 174 15.70 -2.14 4.71
C LYS A 174 16.67 -1.00 4.51
N ILE A 175 16.28 0.19 4.93
CA ILE A 175 17.14 1.37 4.97
C ILE A 175 17.12 1.93 6.40
N PRO A 176 18.15 2.72 6.80
CA PRO A 176 18.12 3.38 8.11
C PRO A 176 16.92 4.32 8.22
N ILE A 177 16.23 4.30 9.37
CA ILE A 177 15.11 5.22 9.65
C ILE A 177 15.57 6.67 9.53
N VAL A 178 16.74 6.95 10.05
CA VAL A 178 17.38 8.27 10.00
C VAL A 178 18.35 8.26 8.82
N HIS A 179 17.82 8.45 7.65
CA HIS A 179 18.64 8.62 6.48
C HIS A 179 18.34 9.96 5.82
N LYS A 180 19.36 10.59 5.33
CA LYS A 180 19.25 11.93 4.77
C LYS A 180 18.73 11.83 3.34
N CYS A 181 17.50 12.24 3.16
CA CYS A 181 16.86 12.36 1.84
C CYS A 181 17.23 13.70 1.20
#